data_45592a6f42febce90bd8da1cfbf0f924
#
_entry.id   45592a6f42febce90bd8da1cfbf0f924
#
_cell.length_a   1.000
_cell.length_b   1.000
_cell.length_c   1.000
_cell.angle_alpha   90.00
_cell.angle_beta   90.00
_cell.angle_gamma   90.00
#
_symmetry.space_group_name_H-M   'P 1'
#
loop_
_entity.id
_entity.type
_entity.pdbx_description
1 polymer ?
#
loop_
_entity_poly.entity_id
_entity_poly.type
_entity_poly.pdbx_seq_one_letter_code
_entity_poly.pdbx_strand_id
1 'polypeptide(L)'
;MTAISPSVPTSPLAAGVDRFVQGLLRHWLLFVGLGLGIWTILPWLAPILMHLGWYRPAWWIYYIYSLFCHQLPQRSWFLFGPLFTPSLAEIQAASGAGGDFFALRHFLGTPALGWKLAWSDRMVSFYGGWFLFVLLYGLLRGRVRGLRPIGRGLRWQAALWLMLPMAADGITHMISDLWGVTAGFRQSNAWLAVLTGNLLPPMFYAGDAWGSFNSLARLATGLLAAFGLIFWLLPFVDRLLRRAGAFTREADQPQGVIE
;
A
#
# COMPACT_ATOMS: atom_id res chain seq x y z
N MET A 1 7.47 60.79 14.89
CA MET A 1 6.23 60.07 15.24
C MET A 1 6.44 58.62 14.90
N THR A 2 6.90 57.85 15.89
CA THR A 2 7.20 56.43 15.81
C THR A 2 5.89 55.65 15.99
N ALA A 3 5.40 55.05 14.94
CA ALA A 3 4.27 54.14 15.04
C ALA A 3 4.76 52.82 15.66
N ILE A 4 4.46 52.65 16.94
CA ILE A 4 4.58 51.35 17.64
C ILE A 4 3.47 50.45 17.09
N SER A 5 3.86 49.46 16.30
CA SER A 5 2.95 48.41 15.89
C SER A 5 2.67 47.54 17.14
N PRO A 6 1.43 47.47 17.63
CA PRO A 6 1.15 46.65 18.82
C PRO A 6 1.34 45.19 18.43
N SER A 7 2.25 44.50 19.11
CA SER A 7 2.33 43.05 19.12
C SER A 7 1.04 42.54 19.73
N VAL A 8 0.20 41.93 18.92
CA VAL A 8 -1.05 41.29 19.38
C VAL A 8 -0.63 40.18 20.37
N PRO A 9 -1.05 40.25 21.65
CA PRO A 9 -0.73 39.19 22.59
C PRO A 9 -1.41 37.91 22.15
N THR A 10 -0.61 36.94 21.71
CA THR A 10 -1.13 35.62 21.37
C THR A 10 -1.73 34.97 22.58
N SER A 11 -3.00 34.59 22.55
CA SER A 11 -3.67 33.91 23.66
C SER A 11 -2.91 32.64 24.02
N PRO A 12 -2.90 32.20 25.32
CA PRO A 12 -2.25 30.94 25.72
C PRO A 12 -2.72 29.73 24.91
N LEU A 13 -3.96 29.76 24.43
CA LEU A 13 -4.54 28.76 23.55
C LEU A 13 -3.88 28.79 22.17
N ALA A 14 -3.71 29.97 21.57
CA ALA A 14 -3.04 30.12 20.28
C ALA A 14 -1.59 29.61 20.32
N ALA A 15 -0.85 29.98 21.37
CA ALA A 15 0.51 29.50 21.57
C ALA A 15 0.58 27.96 21.81
N GLY A 16 -0.47 27.37 22.39
CA GLY A 16 -0.61 25.91 22.55
C GLY A 16 -0.83 25.22 21.22
N VAL A 17 -1.75 25.75 20.41
CA VAL A 17 -2.04 25.25 19.05
C VAL A 17 -0.81 25.34 18.16
N ASP A 18 -0.08 26.46 18.18
CA ASP A 18 1.14 26.64 17.38
C ASP A 18 2.21 25.62 17.75
N ARG A 19 2.46 25.39 19.04
CA ARG A 19 3.40 24.36 19.49
C ARG A 19 3.00 22.96 19.04
N PHE A 20 1.71 22.63 19.10
CA PHE A 20 1.18 21.35 18.63
C PHE A 20 1.39 21.18 17.11
N VAL A 21 1.02 22.20 16.33
CA VAL A 21 1.19 22.20 14.87
C VAL A 21 2.66 22.07 14.49
N GLN A 22 3.55 22.84 15.13
CA GLN A 22 4.99 22.72 14.88
C GLN A 22 5.55 21.36 15.26
N GLY A 23 5.07 20.77 16.36
CA GLY A 23 5.40 19.38 16.75
C GLY A 23 4.96 18.37 15.68
N LEU A 24 3.73 18.51 15.17
CA LEU A 24 3.19 17.66 14.11
C LEU A 24 4.00 17.81 12.82
N LEU A 25 4.31 19.03 12.41
CA LEU A 25 5.10 19.31 11.21
C LEU A 25 6.55 18.80 11.34
N ARG A 26 7.13 18.88 12.52
CA ARG A 26 8.48 18.36 12.78
C ARG A 26 8.54 16.83 12.70
N HIS A 27 7.50 16.14 13.16
CA HIS A 27 7.42 14.69 13.23
C HIS A 27 6.46 14.06 12.22
N TRP A 28 6.04 14.80 11.21
CA TRP A 28 5.03 14.37 10.22
C TRP A 28 5.31 12.98 9.61
N LEU A 29 6.59 12.69 9.31
CA LEU A 29 6.98 11.40 8.74
C LEU A 29 6.77 10.23 9.71
N LEU A 30 6.93 10.47 11.02
CA LEU A 30 6.64 9.49 12.06
C LEU A 30 5.13 9.17 12.08
N PHE A 31 4.28 10.20 12.02
CA PHE A 31 2.82 10.00 12.01
C PHE A 31 2.35 9.28 10.74
N VAL A 32 2.90 9.64 9.58
CA VAL A 32 2.64 8.93 8.32
C VAL A 32 3.10 7.47 8.43
N GLY A 33 4.30 7.22 8.95
CA GLY A 33 4.84 5.87 9.14
C GLY A 33 4.00 5.03 10.11
N LEU A 34 3.56 5.60 11.24
CA LEU A 34 2.68 4.91 12.19
C LEU A 34 1.32 4.60 11.57
N GLY A 35 0.70 5.56 10.89
CA GLY A 35 -0.59 5.35 10.21
C GLY A 35 -0.51 4.26 9.15
N LEU A 36 0.51 4.29 8.30
CA LEU A 36 0.74 3.26 7.29
C LEU A 36 1.13 1.91 7.92
N GLY A 37 1.88 1.91 9.03
CA GLY A 37 2.20 0.70 9.78
C GLY A 37 0.94 0.01 10.29
N ILE A 38 0.05 0.75 10.95
CA ILE A 38 -1.25 0.23 11.41
C ILE A 38 -2.06 -0.27 10.21
N TRP A 39 -2.18 0.52 9.15
CA TRP A 39 -2.89 0.17 7.93
C TRP A 39 -2.37 -1.13 7.30
N THR A 40 -1.06 -1.35 7.32
CA THR A 40 -0.42 -2.53 6.73
C THR A 40 -0.51 -3.77 7.61
N ILE A 41 -0.51 -3.61 8.94
CA ILE A 41 -0.51 -4.73 9.90
C ILE A 41 -1.93 -5.28 10.11
N LEU A 42 -2.96 -4.43 10.14
CA LEU A 42 -4.34 -4.85 10.42
C LEU A 42 -4.85 -6.00 9.51
N PRO A 43 -4.59 -6.06 8.19
CA PRO A 43 -5.00 -7.18 7.35
C PRO A 43 -4.41 -8.52 7.76
N TRP A 44 -3.22 -8.52 8.38
CA TRP A 44 -2.58 -9.73 8.92
C TRP A 44 -3.20 -10.17 10.24
N LEU A 45 -3.77 -9.23 10.99
CA LEU A 45 -4.47 -9.55 12.23
C LEU A 45 -5.78 -10.29 11.97
N ALA A 46 -6.44 -10.08 10.83
CA ALA A 46 -7.73 -10.72 10.52
C ALA A 46 -7.67 -12.26 10.57
N PRO A 47 -6.77 -12.96 9.84
CA PRO A 47 -6.65 -14.42 9.94
C PRO A 47 -6.21 -14.90 11.32
N ILE A 48 -5.43 -14.13 12.07
CA ILE A 48 -5.04 -14.44 13.44
C ILE A 48 -6.28 -14.47 14.35
N LEU A 49 -7.12 -13.44 14.26
CA LEU A 49 -8.37 -13.36 15.03
C LEU A 49 -9.35 -14.47 14.65
N MET A 50 -9.44 -14.81 13.36
CA MET A 50 -10.24 -15.97 12.89
C MET A 50 -9.75 -17.27 13.52
N HIS A 51 -8.44 -17.49 13.53
CA HIS A 51 -7.84 -18.69 14.12
C HIS A 51 -8.07 -18.78 15.63
N LEU A 52 -8.07 -17.64 16.33
CA LEU A 52 -8.38 -17.56 17.77
C LEU A 52 -9.88 -17.62 18.09
N GLY A 53 -10.76 -17.73 17.09
CA GLY A 53 -12.22 -17.77 17.29
C GLY A 53 -12.86 -16.38 17.52
N TRP A 54 -12.11 -15.30 17.33
CA TRP A 54 -12.62 -13.94 17.46
C TRP A 54 -13.20 -13.43 16.14
N TYR A 55 -14.30 -14.03 15.74
CA TYR A 55 -14.90 -13.84 14.42
C TYR A 55 -15.42 -12.41 14.18
N ARG A 56 -16.03 -11.76 15.19
CA ARG A 56 -16.61 -10.41 15.04
C ARG A 56 -15.54 -9.36 14.72
N PRO A 57 -14.45 -9.17 15.51
CA PRO A 57 -13.41 -8.21 15.17
C PRO A 57 -12.69 -8.56 13.86
N ALA A 58 -12.45 -9.85 13.56
CA ALA A 58 -11.90 -10.26 12.27
C ALA A 58 -12.79 -9.83 11.11
N TRP A 59 -14.10 -10.05 11.21
CA TRP A 59 -15.06 -9.67 10.18
C TRP A 59 -15.04 -8.17 9.89
N TRP A 60 -14.93 -7.31 10.92
CA TRP A 60 -14.81 -5.87 10.72
C TRP A 60 -13.55 -5.48 9.94
N ILE A 61 -12.43 -6.16 10.18
CA ILE A 61 -11.21 -5.94 9.41
C ILE A 61 -11.46 -6.33 7.95
N TYR A 62 -11.98 -7.53 7.66
CA TYR A 62 -12.30 -7.94 6.30
C TYR A 62 -13.25 -6.96 5.61
N TYR A 63 -14.27 -6.49 6.31
CA TYR A 63 -15.26 -5.55 5.79
C TYR A 63 -14.62 -4.21 5.41
N ILE A 64 -13.85 -3.59 6.32
CA ILE A 64 -13.17 -2.32 6.05
C ILE A 64 -12.24 -2.45 4.85
N TYR A 65 -11.41 -3.49 4.82
CA TYR A 65 -10.45 -3.69 3.74
C TYR A 65 -11.09 -4.15 2.43
N SER A 66 -12.32 -4.66 2.45
CA SER A 66 -13.07 -5.01 1.24
C SER A 66 -13.44 -3.79 0.38
N LEU A 67 -13.40 -2.58 0.94
CA LEU A 67 -13.60 -1.33 0.20
C LEU A 67 -12.40 -0.98 -0.71
N PHE A 68 -11.22 -1.52 -0.40
CA PHE A 68 -9.96 -1.21 -1.08
C PHE A 68 -9.42 -2.40 -1.88
N CYS A 69 -9.98 -3.59 -1.70
CA CYS A 69 -9.53 -4.82 -2.35
C CYS A 69 -10.70 -5.77 -2.59
N HIS A 70 -10.69 -6.45 -3.73
CA HIS A 70 -11.69 -7.50 -4.04
C HIS A 70 -11.59 -8.70 -3.10
N GLN A 71 -10.44 -8.92 -2.45
CA GLN A 71 -10.18 -10.01 -1.50
C GLN A 71 -10.48 -11.40 -2.06
N LEU A 72 -10.23 -11.63 -3.36
CA LEU A 72 -10.39 -12.95 -3.95
C LEU A 72 -9.44 -13.94 -3.29
N PRO A 73 -9.93 -15.09 -2.81
CA PRO A 73 -9.14 -16.00 -2.00
C PRO A 73 -7.95 -16.60 -2.75
N GLN A 74 -8.08 -16.92 -4.05
CA GLN A 74 -6.98 -17.43 -4.87
C GLN A 74 -5.85 -16.42 -5.10
N ARG A 75 -6.05 -15.14 -4.76
CA ARG A 75 -5.08 -14.04 -4.84
C ARG A 75 -4.67 -13.53 -3.46
N SER A 76 -5.10 -14.20 -2.40
CA SER A 76 -4.78 -13.84 -1.01
C SER A 76 -3.90 -14.91 -0.38
N TRP A 77 -3.06 -14.51 0.55
CA TRP A 77 -2.28 -15.44 1.34
C TRP A 77 -3.11 -16.01 2.48
N PHE A 78 -2.90 -17.27 2.79
CA PHE A 78 -3.58 -17.97 3.88
C PHE A 78 -2.60 -18.25 5.01
N LEU A 79 -3.07 -18.08 6.26
CA LEU A 79 -2.35 -18.43 7.47
C LEU A 79 -3.06 -19.54 8.21
N PHE A 80 -2.28 -20.31 8.98
CA PHE A 80 -2.77 -21.42 9.82
C PHE A 80 -3.38 -22.59 9.03
N GLY A 81 -3.04 -22.72 7.76
CA GLY A 81 -3.38 -23.84 6.89
C GLY A 81 -2.15 -24.50 6.30
N PRO A 82 -2.31 -25.61 5.57
CA PRO A 82 -1.21 -26.35 4.95
C PRO A 82 -0.59 -25.59 3.75
N LEU A 83 -1.35 -24.71 3.12
CA LEU A 83 -0.93 -23.98 1.91
C LEU A 83 -0.99 -22.48 2.14
N PHE A 84 0.09 -21.81 1.77
CA PHE A 84 0.18 -20.35 1.84
C PHE A 84 -0.70 -19.66 0.77
N THR A 85 -0.84 -20.29 -0.38
CA THR A 85 -1.72 -19.85 -1.49
C THR A 85 -2.44 -21.07 -2.06
N PRO A 86 -3.63 -21.40 -1.54
CA PRO A 86 -4.42 -22.48 -2.10
C PRO A 86 -4.79 -22.20 -3.56
N SER A 87 -4.84 -23.27 -4.37
CA SER A 87 -5.32 -23.17 -5.74
C SER A 87 -6.83 -22.85 -5.78
N LEU A 88 -7.29 -22.32 -6.92
CA LEU A 88 -8.72 -22.06 -7.09
C LEU A 88 -9.57 -23.31 -6.91
N ALA A 89 -9.09 -24.48 -7.35
CA ALA A 89 -9.79 -25.77 -7.20
C ALA A 89 -9.95 -26.17 -5.72
N GLU A 90 -8.92 -26.01 -4.90
CA GLU A 90 -8.97 -26.28 -3.46
C GLU A 90 -9.93 -25.31 -2.74
N ILE A 91 -9.92 -24.03 -3.14
CA ILE A 91 -10.84 -23.02 -2.61
C ILE A 91 -12.28 -23.36 -2.99
N GLN A 92 -12.53 -23.75 -4.24
CA GLN A 92 -13.87 -24.15 -4.70
C GLN A 92 -14.38 -25.39 -3.97
N ALA A 93 -13.52 -26.39 -3.78
CA ALA A 93 -13.86 -27.60 -3.02
C ALA A 93 -14.21 -27.29 -1.56
N ALA A 94 -13.49 -26.36 -0.93
CA ALA A 94 -13.71 -25.97 0.47
C ALA A 94 -14.90 -25.01 0.66
N SER A 95 -15.20 -24.16 -0.32
CA SER A 95 -16.25 -23.13 -0.23
C SER A 95 -17.58 -23.54 -0.82
N GLY A 96 -17.59 -24.50 -1.78
CA GLY A 96 -18.75 -24.79 -2.62
C GLY A 96 -19.14 -23.66 -3.59
N ALA A 97 -18.32 -22.62 -3.70
CA ALA A 97 -18.65 -21.39 -4.43
C ALA A 97 -18.61 -21.54 -5.96
N GLY A 98 -18.08 -22.64 -6.48
CA GLY A 98 -17.90 -22.80 -7.93
C GLY A 98 -17.06 -21.65 -8.52
N GLY A 99 -17.56 -21.05 -9.62
CA GLY A 99 -16.94 -19.88 -10.27
C GLY A 99 -17.59 -18.55 -9.91
N ASP A 100 -18.49 -18.50 -8.94
CA ASP A 100 -19.16 -17.28 -8.55
C ASP A 100 -18.19 -16.31 -7.86
N PHE A 101 -18.03 -15.14 -8.45
CA PHE A 101 -17.11 -14.09 -7.98
C PHE A 101 -17.45 -13.60 -6.57
N PHE A 102 -18.74 -13.39 -6.28
CA PHE A 102 -19.18 -12.85 -4.99
C PHE A 102 -19.09 -13.91 -3.89
N ALA A 103 -19.44 -15.15 -4.20
CA ALA A 103 -19.31 -16.25 -3.26
C ALA A 103 -17.84 -16.50 -2.90
N LEU A 104 -16.94 -16.50 -3.89
CA LEU A 104 -15.48 -16.56 -3.67
C LEU A 104 -14.98 -15.38 -2.83
N ARG A 105 -15.40 -14.17 -3.13
CA ARG A 105 -15.02 -12.98 -2.37
C ARG A 105 -15.38 -13.10 -0.89
N HIS A 106 -16.56 -13.64 -0.55
CA HIS A 106 -17.03 -13.80 0.83
C HIS A 106 -16.38 -14.98 1.56
N PHE A 107 -15.73 -15.88 0.85
CA PHE A 107 -15.04 -17.00 1.47
C PHE A 107 -13.79 -16.50 2.23
N LEU A 108 -13.79 -16.66 3.55
CA LEU A 108 -12.70 -16.21 4.42
C LEU A 108 -11.67 -17.29 4.73
N GLY A 109 -12.02 -18.56 4.47
CA GLY A 109 -11.23 -19.72 4.80
C GLY A 109 -12.01 -20.72 5.67
N THR A 110 -11.33 -21.78 6.06
CA THR A 110 -11.84 -22.84 6.97
C THR A 110 -10.72 -23.24 7.93
N PRO A 111 -11.02 -23.92 9.04
CA PRO A 111 -9.98 -24.46 9.92
C PRO A 111 -9.00 -25.41 9.21
N ALA A 112 -9.47 -26.15 8.19
CA ALA A 112 -8.64 -27.08 7.42
C ALA A 112 -7.75 -26.37 6.37
N LEU A 113 -8.28 -25.35 5.70
CA LEU A 113 -7.54 -24.62 4.64
C LEU A 113 -6.71 -23.45 5.18
N GLY A 114 -7.02 -23.01 6.40
CA GLY A 114 -6.52 -21.77 6.98
C GLY A 114 -7.41 -20.57 6.65
N TRP A 115 -6.98 -19.38 7.07
CA TRP A 115 -7.72 -18.13 6.96
C TRP A 115 -6.99 -17.14 6.05
N LYS A 116 -7.68 -16.58 5.05
CA LYS A 116 -7.06 -15.65 4.10
C LYS A 116 -6.69 -14.32 4.76
N LEU A 117 -5.66 -13.64 4.26
CA LEU A 117 -5.42 -12.23 4.55
C LEU A 117 -6.60 -11.37 4.07
N ALA A 118 -6.83 -10.24 4.76
CA ALA A 118 -7.81 -9.27 4.31
C ALA A 118 -7.33 -8.44 3.08
N TRP A 119 -6.18 -8.79 2.51
CA TRP A 119 -5.62 -8.25 1.27
C TRP A 119 -5.22 -9.33 0.29
N SER A 120 -5.27 -8.98 -1.01
CA SER A 120 -4.58 -9.75 -2.04
C SER A 120 -3.09 -9.46 -2.03
N ASP A 121 -2.30 -10.34 -2.64
CA ASP A 121 -0.85 -10.22 -2.81
C ASP A 121 -0.42 -8.87 -3.45
N ARG A 122 -1.17 -8.36 -4.43
CA ARG A 122 -0.94 -7.00 -4.99
C ARG A 122 -1.06 -5.91 -3.93
N MET A 123 -2.08 -5.97 -3.07
CA MET A 123 -2.28 -4.97 -2.03
C MET A 123 -1.24 -5.09 -0.92
N VAL A 124 -0.81 -6.31 -0.61
CA VAL A 124 0.32 -6.53 0.31
C VAL A 124 1.59 -5.88 -0.22
N SER A 125 1.93 -6.06 -1.49
CA SER A 125 3.12 -5.43 -2.08
C SER A 125 2.98 -3.92 -2.23
N PHE A 126 1.81 -3.42 -2.60
CA PHE A 126 1.56 -1.99 -2.81
C PHE A 126 1.53 -1.22 -1.50
N TYR A 127 0.66 -1.57 -0.55
CA TYR A 127 0.58 -0.86 0.73
C TYR A 127 1.73 -1.22 1.67
N GLY A 128 2.18 -2.48 1.68
CA GLY A 128 3.39 -2.89 2.39
C GLY A 128 4.64 -2.18 1.84
N GLY A 129 4.68 -1.99 0.52
CA GLY A 129 5.68 -1.17 -0.16
C GLY A 129 5.63 0.30 0.29
N TRP A 130 4.46 0.90 0.45
CA TRP A 130 4.35 2.27 1.00
C TRP A 130 5.01 2.36 2.38
N PHE A 131 4.65 1.46 3.28
CA PHE A 131 5.23 1.43 4.62
C PHE A 131 6.74 1.25 4.58
N LEU A 132 7.23 0.26 3.82
CA LEU A 132 8.66 -0.01 3.66
C LEU A 132 9.41 1.21 3.11
N PHE A 133 8.89 1.85 2.06
CA PHE A 133 9.53 2.99 1.42
C PHE A 133 9.43 4.28 2.23
N VAL A 134 8.41 4.44 3.08
CA VAL A 134 8.36 5.52 4.08
C VAL A 134 9.47 5.35 5.11
N LEU A 135 9.68 4.13 5.63
CA LEU A 135 10.79 3.84 6.54
C LEU A 135 12.14 4.07 5.86
N LEU A 136 12.31 3.57 4.64
CA LEU A 136 13.52 3.77 3.87
C LEU A 136 13.81 5.25 3.61
N TYR A 137 12.79 6.01 3.19
CA TYR A 137 12.92 7.46 3.01
C TYR A 137 13.32 8.16 4.31
N GLY A 138 12.73 7.79 5.44
CA GLY A 138 13.07 8.33 6.77
C GLY A 138 14.54 8.07 7.15
N LEU A 139 15.04 6.87 6.85
CA LEU A 139 16.45 6.50 7.09
C LEU A 139 17.40 7.26 6.17
N LEU A 140 17.05 7.42 4.89
CA LEU A 140 17.88 8.07 3.87
C LEU A 140 17.84 9.60 3.97
N ARG A 141 16.78 10.16 4.54
CA ARG A 141 16.56 11.60 4.69
C ARG A 141 17.65 12.23 5.57
N GLY A 142 18.63 12.86 4.94
CA GLY A 142 19.67 13.64 5.61
C GLY A 142 20.90 12.88 6.10
N ARG A 143 20.98 11.54 5.98
CA ARG A 143 22.12 10.75 6.50
C ARG A 143 23.11 10.32 5.44
N VAL A 144 22.71 10.18 4.18
CA VAL A 144 23.59 9.63 3.14
C VAL A 144 23.89 10.64 2.05
N ARG A 145 25.09 11.25 2.11
CA ARG A 145 25.54 12.22 1.08
C ARG A 145 25.54 11.65 -0.34
N GLY A 146 25.79 10.36 -0.52
CA GLY A 146 25.82 9.66 -1.83
C GLY A 146 24.43 9.40 -2.42
N LEU A 147 23.36 9.35 -1.62
CA LEU A 147 21.98 9.09 -2.07
C LEU A 147 21.13 10.37 -2.21
N ARG A 148 21.78 11.53 -2.26
CA ARG A 148 21.13 12.82 -2.51
C ARG A 148 20.19 12.84 -3.73
N PRO A 149 20.46 12.14 -4.85
CA PRO A 149 19.52 12.10 -5.97
C PRO A 149 18.16 11.48 -5.59
N ILE A 150 18.15 10.41 -4.78
CA ILE A 150 16.93 9.76 -4.30
C ILE A 150 16.19 10.67 -3.31
N GLY A 151 16.92 11.38 -2.44
CA GLY A 151 16.34 12.36 -1.51
C GLY A 151 15.75 13.61 -2.20
N ARG A 152 16.11 13.90 -3.46
CA ARG A 152 15.47 14.96 -4.26
C ARG A 152 14.10 14.58 -4.77
N GLY A 153 13.79 13.28 -4.79
CA GLY A 153 12.54 12.72 -5.26
C GLY A 153 12.47 12.52 -6.77
N LEU A 154 11.56 11.65 -7.15
CA LEU A 154 11.26 11.40 -8.56
C LEU A 154 10.48 12.56 -9.17
N ARG A 155 10.64 12.76 -10.48
CA ARG A 155 9.73 13.61 -11.27
C ARG A 155 8.38 12.89 -11.36
N TRP A 156 7.29 13.66 -11.38
CA TRP A 156 5.93 13.07 -11.45
C TRP A 156 5.73 12.16 -12.67
N GLN A 157 6.39 12.47 -13.81
CA GLN A 157 6.34 11.61 -14.99
C GLN A 157 6.97 10.24 -14.73
N ALA A 158 8.13 10.21 -14.05
CA ALA A 158 8.79 8.95 -13.69
C ALA A 158 7.95 8.13 -12.71
N ALA A 159 7.28 8.79 -11.75
CA ALA A 159 6.34 8.13 -10.86
C ALA A 159 5.16 7.51 -11.62
N LEU A 160 4.57 8.24 -12.58
CA LEU A 160 3.51 7.70 -13.45
C LEU A 160 3.99 6.48 -14.24
N TRP A 161 5.17 6.54 -14.87
CA TRP A 161 5.72 5.40 -15.61
C TRP A 161 5.90 4.16 -14.72
N LEU A 162 6.30 4.34 -13.46
CA LEU A 162 6.42 3.24 -12.49
C LEU A 162 5.07 2.70 -12.00
N MET A 163 3.99 3.49 -12.09
CA MET A 163 2.63 3.06 -11.73
C MET A 163 1.90 2.36 -12.88
N LEU A 164 2.25 2.65 -14.14
CA LEU A 164 1.59 2.08 -15.31
C LEU A 164 1.58 0.54 -15.33
N PRO A 165 2.67 -0.18 -14.99
CA PRO A 165 2.63 -1.65 -14.96
C PRO A 165 1.56 -2.21 -14.01
N MET A 166 1.37 -1.58 -12.84
CA MET A 166 0.32 -2.00 -11.90
C MET A 166 -1.08 -1.73 -12.46
N ALA A 167 -1.28 -0.59 -13.12
CA ALA A 167 -2.54 -0.27 -13.78
C ALA A 167 -2.85 -1.27 -14.91
N ALA A 168 -1.87 -1.55 -15.77
CA ALA A 168 -2.01 -2.52 -16.86
C ALA A 168 -2.30 -3.94 -16.33
N ASP A 169 -1.56 -4.38 -15.31
CA ASP A 169 -1.78 -5.69 -14.68
C ASP A 169 -3.17 -5.76 -14.01
N GLY A 170 -3.61 -4.68 -13.34
CA GLY A 170 -4.94 -4.60 -12.74
C GLY A 170 -6.07 -4.63 -13.75
N ILE A 171 -5.97 -3.82 -14.81
CA ILE A 171 -6.97 -3.74 -15.87
C ILE A 171 -7.08 -5.08 -16.62
N THR A 172 -5.95 -5.70 -16.97
CA THR A 172 -5.96 -6.99 -17.66
C THR A 172 -6.55 -8.12 -16.81
N HIS A 173 -6.31 -8.12 -15.49
CA HIS A 173 -6.98 -9.04 -14.58
C HIS A 173 -8.49 -8.77 -14.51
N MET A 174 -8.90 -7.52 -14.38
CA MET A 174 -10.32 -7.15 -14.35
C MET A 174 -11.03 -7.59 -15.64
N ILE A 175 -10.46 -7.33 -16.80
CA ILE A 175 -11.01 -7.77 -18.09
C ILE A 175 -11.10 -9.30 -18.13
N SER A 176 -10.05 -10.00 -17.68
CA SER A 176 -10.03 -11.47 -17.63
C SER A 176 -11.14 -12.03 -16.73
N ASP A 177 -11.35 -11.40 -15.56
CA ASP A 177 -12.36 -11.83 -14.59
C ASP A 177 -13.81 -11.62 -15.10
N LEU A 178 -14.04 -10.65 -15.99
CA LEU A 178 -15.33 -10.46 -16.66
C LEU A 178 -15.71 -11.66 -17.57
N TRP A 179 -14.72 -12.40 -18.09
CA TRP A 179 -14.93 -13.64 -18.84
C TRP A 179 -15.13 -14.85 -17.92
N GLY A 180 -15.05 -14.65 -16.62
CA GLY A 180 -15.17 -15.66 -15.58
C GLY A 180 -13.84 -15.94 -14.87
N VAL A 181 -13.93 -16.10 -13.57
CA VAL A 181 -12.76 -16.34 -12.69
C VAL A 181 -12.00 -17.62 -13.05
N THR A 182 -12.70 -18.60 -13.66
CA THR A 182 -12.15 -19.89 -14.07
C THR A 182 -11.75 -19.95 -15.54
N ALA A 183 -12.27 -19.03 -16.38
CA ALA A 183 -12.17 -19.11 -17.84
C ALA A 183 -11.44 -17.94 -18.49
N GLY A 184 -11.11 -16.90 -17.71
CA GLY A 184 -10.45 -15.72 -18.22
C GLY A 184 -9.03 -16.01 -18.75
N PHE A 185 -8.55 -15.19 -19.70
CA PHE A 185 -7.27 -15.40 -20.37
C PHE A 185 -6.05 -15.32 -19.44
N ARG A 186 -6.18 -14.66 -18.28
CA ARG A 186 -5.15 -14.63 -17.23
C ARG A 186 -5.12 -15.93 -16.43
N GLN A 187 -6.15 -16.77 -16.51
CA GLN A 187 -6.16 -18.05 -15.81
C GLN A 187 -5.18 -19.07 -16.42
N SER A 188 -5.01 -19.04 -17.73
CA SER A 188 -4.09 -19.95 -18.43
C SER A 188 -2.79 -19.26 -18.88
N ASN A 189 -2.82 -17.95 -19.10
CA ASN A 189 -1.75 -17.16 -19.73
C ASN A 189 -1.16 -17.86 -20.96
N ALA A 190 -2.01 -18.47 -21.78
CA ALA A 190 -1.60 -19.23 -22.96
C ALA A 190 -0.72 -18.41 -23.94
N TRP A 191 -0.98 -17.11 -24.04
CA TRP A 191 -0.17 -16.17 -24.80
C TRP A 191 1.30 -16.15 -24.34
N LEU A 192 1.54 -16.20 -23.01
CA LEU A 192 2.87 -16.21 -22.44
C LEU A 192 3.56 -17.57 -22.66
N ALA A 193 2.79 -18.66 -22.55
CA ALA A 193 3.29 -20.00 -22.82
C ALA A 193 3.78 -20.12 -24.27
N VAL A 194 3.01 -19.59 -25.22
CA VAL A 194 3.43 -19.51 -26.64
C VAL A 194 4.66 -18.63 -26.81
N LEU A 195 4.68 -17.45 -26.22
CA LEU A 195 5.79 -16.49 -26.34
C LEU A 195 7.12 -17.06 -25.79
N THR A 196 7.05 -17.87 -24.72
CA THR A 196 8.23 -18.48 -24.09
C THR A 196 8.53 -19.89 -24.61
N GLY A 197 7.79 -20.40 -25.58
CA GLY A 197 7.94 -21.76 -26.10
C GLY A 197 7.70 -22.84 -25.04
N ASN A 198 6.88 -22.58 -24.03
CA ASN A 198 6.60 -23.48 -22.88
C ASN A 198 7.85 -23.90 -22.09
N LEU A 199 8.88 -23.04 -22.03
CA LEU A 199 10.14 -23.33 -21.33
C LEU A 199 10.01 -23.38 -19.82
N LEU A 200 8.97 -22.77 -19.23
CA LEU A 200 8.77 -22.73 -17.78
C LEU A 200 7.75 -23.80 -17.33
N PRO A 201 7.74 -24.16 -16.04
CA PRO A 201 6.80 -25.16 -15.51
C PRO A 201 5.33 -24.74 -15.75
N PRO A 202 4.40 -25.68 -16.01
CA PRO A 202 2.98 -25.38 -16.26
C PRO A 202 2.33 -24.51 -15.16
N MET A 203 2.69 -24.71 -13.88
CA MET A 203 2.19 -23.91 -12.76
C MET A 203 2.62 -22.44 -12.80
N PHE A 204 3.67 -22.11 -13.55
CA PHE A 204 4.06 -20.71 -13.77
C PHE A 204 3.05 -19.97 -14.63
N TYR A 205 2.51 -20.63 -15.65
CA TYR A 205 1.56 -20.02 -16.58
C TYR A 205 0.14 -19.97 -16.01
N ALA A 206 -0.26 -20.99 -15.25
CA ALA A 206 -1.64 -21.19 -14.84
C ALA A 206 -1.94 -20.64 -13.43
N GLY A 207 -3.11 -20.03 -13.32
CA GLY A 207 -3.70 -19.63 -12.04
C GLY A 207 -3.03 -18.43 -11.36
N ASP A 208 -3.34 -18.30 -10.08
CA ASP A 208 -2.99 -17.15 -9.25
C ASP A 208 -2.09 -17.51 -8.05
N ALA A 209 -1.75 -18.80 -7.88
CA ALA A 209 -0.97 -19.29 -6.76
C ALA A 209 0.46 -18.70 -6.74
N TRP A 210 1.09 -18.75 -5.59
CA TRP A 210 2.47 -18.29 -5.39
C TRP A 210 3.44 -18.93 -6.39
N GLY A 211 4.27 -18.13 -7.00
CA GLY A 211 5.21 -18.56 -8.05
C GLY A 211 4.63 -18.57 -9.46
N SER A 212 3.31 -18.38 -9.64
CA SER A 212 2.75 -18.15 -10.97
C SER A 212 3.13 -16.78 -11.51
N PHE A 213 3.11 -16.62 -12.84
CA PHE A 213 3.30 -15.33 -13.51
C PHE A 213 2.38 -14.25 -12.94
N ASN A 214 1.10 -14.59 -12.71
CA ASN A 214 0.13 -13.64 -12.19
C ASN A 214 0.51 -13.15 -10.78
N SER A 215 0.90 -14.05 -9.87
CA SER A 215 1.32 -13.68 -8.52
C SER A 215 2.57 -12.82 -8.54
N LEU A 216 3.60 -13.22 -9.30
CA LEU A 216 4.85 -12.46 -9.40
C LEU A 216 4.63 -11.09 -10.05
N ALA A 217 3.80 -11.01 -11.10
CA ALA A 217 3.46 -9.74 -11.74
C ALA A 217 2.75 -8.80 -10.78
N ARG A 218 1.76 -9.28 -10.01
CA ARG A 218 1.05 -8.48 -9.01
C ARG A 218 1.99 -7.95 -7.93
N LEU A 219 2.91 -8.78 -7.43
CA LEU A 219 3.89 -8.35 -6.41
C LEU A 219 4.87 -7.33 -6.96
N ALA A 220 5.46 -7.60 -8.12
CA ALA A 220 6.45 -6.71 -8.72
C ALA A 220 5.84 -5.36 -9.12
N THR A 221 4.68 -5.36 -9.77
CA THR A 221 4.01 -4.14 -10.20
C THR A 221 3.48 -3.32 -9.03
N GLY A 222 2.99 -3.98 -7.97
CA GLY A 222 2.61 -3.32 -6.72
C GLY A 222 3.79 -2.61 -6.06
N LEU A 223 4.94 -3.27 -5.97
CA LEU A 223 6.15 -2.68 -5.40
C LEU A 223 6.69 -1.51 -6.24
N LEU A 224 6.70 -1.65 -7.57
CA LEU A 224 7.10 -0.57 -8.48
C LEU A 224 6.21 0.67 -8.33
N ALA A 225 4.90 0.47 -8.26
CA ALA A 225 3.94 1.55 -8.07
C ALA A 225 4.13 2.23 -6.70
N ALA A 226 4.33 1.44 -5.64
CA ALA A 226 4.63 1.93 -4.31
C ALA A 226 5.90 2.78 -4.28
N PHE A 227 6.98 2.31 -4.90
CA PHE A 227 8.23 3.04 -5.02
C PHE A 227 8.04 4.37 -5.76
N GLY A 228 7.39 4.34 -6.93
CA GLY A 228 7.12 5.53 -7.72
C GLY A 228 6.35 6.59 -6.93
N LEU A 229 5.27 6.18 -6.26
CA LEU A 229 4.42 7.08 -5.50
C LEU A 229 5.15 7.68 -4.30
N ILE A 230 5.79 6.87 -3.48
CA ILE A 230 6.42 7.31 -2.23
C ILE A 230 7.63 8.21 -2.51
N PHE A 231 8.51 7.84 -3.45
CA PHE A 231 9.68 8.65 -3.78
C PHE A 231 9.37 9.88 -4.65
N TRP A 232 8.15 10.03 -5.13
CA TRP A 232 7.63 11.30 -5.65
C TRP A 232 6.99 12.14 -4.55
N LEU A 233 6.06 11.56 -3.78
CA LEU A 233 5.19 12.28 -2.85
C LEU A 233 5.95 12.80 -1.61
N LEU A 234 6.72 11.93 -0.93
CA LEU A 234 7.35 12.33 0.33
C LEU A 234 8.39 13.44 0.17
N PRO A 235 9.30 13.39 -0.83
CA PRO A 235 10.21 14.52 -1.06
C PRO A 235 9.49 15.79 -1.47
N PHE A 236 8.35 15.70 -2.16
CA PHE A 236 7.52 16.84 -2.50
C PHE A 236 6.92 17.48 -1.24
N VAL A 237 6.28 16.69 -0.39
CA VAL A 237 5.72 17.14 0.90
C VAL A 237 6.80 17.72 1.80
N ASP A 238 7.97 17.08 1.88
CA ASP A 238 9.09 17.56 2.70
C ASP A 238 9.56 18.95 2.26
N ARG A 239 9.64 19.20 0.96
CA ARG A 239 9.97 20.53 0.41
C ARG A 239 8.91 21.58 0.74
N LEU A 240 7.62 21.23 0.65
CA LEU A 240 6.54 22.15 1.01
C LEU A 240 6.58 22.53 2.48
N LEU A 241 6.73 21.54 3.37
CA LEU A 241 6.78 21.77 4.82
C LEU A 241 8.00 22.60 5.24
N ARG A 242 9.15 22.37 4.62
CA ARG A 242 10.36 23.19 4.87
C ARG A 242 10.18 24.64 4.43
N ARG A 243 9.53 24.88 3.29
CA ARG A 243 9.22 26.24 2.81
C ARG A 243 8.25 26.94 3.75
N ALA A 244 7.16 26.26 4.16
CA ALA A 244 6.20 26.81 5.11
C ALA A 244 6.88 27.19 6.45
N GLY A 245 7.74 26.33 6.99
CA GLY A 245 8.48 26.60 8.23
C GLY A 245 9.56 27.71 8.09
N ALA A 246 10.03 27.99 6.88
CA ALA A 246 10.91 29.14 6.63
C ALA A 246 10.11 30.44 6.65
N PHE A 247 8.96 30.50 6.02
CA PHE A 247 8.07 31.67 6.02
C PHE A 247 7.63 32.09 7.42
N THR A 248 7.30 31.12 8.28
CA THR A 248 6.91 31.42 9.67
C THR A 248 8.07 32.00 10.49
N ARG A 249 9.30 31.55 10.25
CA ARG A 249 10.49 32.08 10.95
C ARG A 249 10.87 33.50 10.50
N GLU A 250 10.69 33.80 9.21
CA GLU A 250 10.93 35.17 8.68
C GLU A 250 9.88 36.16 9.20
N ALA A 251 8.62 35.71 9.36
CA ALA A 251 7.56 36.54 9.91
C ALA A 251 7.74 36.83 11.41
N ASP A 252 8.40 35.95 12.15
CA ASP A 252 8.71 36.10 13.59
C ASP A 252 10.01 36.89 13.87
N GLN A 253 10.82 37.21 12.86
CA GLN A 253 12.00 38.06 13.05
C GLN A 253 11.55 39.52 13.18
N PRO A 254 11.86 40.21 14.28
CA PRO A 254 11.62 41.66 14.38
C PRO A 254 12.38 42.34 13.24
N GLN A 255 11.66 43.09 12.42
CA GLN A 255 12.29 43.95 11.39
C GLN A 255 13.32 44.82 12.09
N GLY A 256 14.59 44.52 11.83
CA GLY A 256 15.70 45.27 12.41
C GLY A 256 15.50 46.75 12.13
N VAL A 257 15.49 47.52 13.18
CA VAL A 257 15.51 48.98 13.14
C VAL A 257 16.76 49.36 12.36
N ILE A 258 16.59 49.88 11.15
CA ILE A 258 17.66 50.54 10.42
C ILE A 258 17.86 51.87 11.14
N GLU A 259 18.97 51.99 11.89
CA GLU A 259 19.47 53.26 12.41
C GLU A 259 20.08 54.12 11.28
#